data_977e0d4cd80022505cbff816a8c6ff03
#
_entry.id   977e0d4cd80022505cbff816a8c6ff03
#
_cell.length_a   1.000
_cell.length_b   1.000
_cell.length_c   1.000
_cell.angle_alpha   90.00
_cell.angle_beta   90.00
_cell.angle_gamma   90.00
#
_symmetry.space_group_name_H-M   'P 1'
#
loop_
_entity.id
_entity.type
_entity.pdbx_description
1 polymer ?
#
loop_
_entity_poly.entity_id
_entity_poly.type
_entity_poly.pdbx_seq_one_letter_code
_entity_poly.pdbx_strand_id
1 'polypeptide(L)'
;DKWNKHLKGPVLLYTDTSGFTPFRLSLHIEDVGYTMICGPSGSGKSVLLNTLEAHFLKYPDSNVFIFDKAASSRALTLAVGGNFYNIAAEGKGELSFQPLADIEDEQEIKWAKEWVLAYLRQKNVVITPAKDNFVWKALCSLREFPKQQRTISTFCEMVQDQEIRQALVPLTMKGSYGKLFDNSRDISGEGHWQVYEMETVMNTPAIVPTVLDYLFHRIERKLRV
;
A
#
# COMPACT_ATOMS: atom_id res chain seq x y z
N ASP A 1 -5.89 -0.76 -31.94
CA ASP A 1 -6.56 0.46 -31.55
C ASP A 1 -5.53 1.54 -31.22
N LYS A 2 -5.72 2.75 -31.77
CA LYS A 2 -4.78 3.87 -31.61
C LYS A 2 -4.58 4.23 -30.12
N TRP A 3 -5.63 4.11 -29.32
CA TRP A 3 -5.65 4.50 -27.92
C TRP A 3 -5.05 3.45 -26.96
N ASN A 4 -5.02 2.18 -27.37
CA ASN A 4 -4.49 1.09 -26.54
C ASN A 4 -3.16 0.53 -27.08
N LYS A 5 -2.51 1.25 -27.97
CA LYS A 5 -1.27 0.79 -28.61
C LYS A 5 -0.15 0.55 -27.59
N HIS A 6 -0.08 1.39 -26.56
CA HIS A 6 0.88 1.28 -25.47
C HIS A 6 0.60 0.07 -24.56
N LEU A 7 -0.67 -0.36 -24.41
CA LEU A 7 -1.05 -1.54 -23.62
C LEU A 7 -0.81 -2.86 -24.36
N LYS A 8 -0.40 -2.83 -25.64
CA LYS A 8 -0.13 -4.00 -26.48
C LYS A 8 -1.27 -5.04 -26.48
N GLY A 9 -2.51 -4.57 -26.40
CA GLY A 9 -3.67 -5.45 -26.25
C GLY A 9 -4.95 -4.89 -26.88
N PRO A 10 -6.05 -5.63 -26.82
CA PRO A 10 -7.34 -5.19 -27.35
C PRO A 10 -7.97 -4.08 -26.51
N VAL A 11 -9.12 -3.60 -26.97
CA VAL A 11 -9.96 -2.66 -26.20
C VAL A 11 -10.32 -3.26 -24.84
N LEU A 12 -10.32 -2.44 -23.78
CA LEU A 12 -10.63 -2.90 -22.42
C LEU A 12 -12.01 -3.56 -22.38
N LEU A 13 -13.04 -2.88 -22.88
CA LEU A 13 -14.41 -3.38 -22.88
C LEU A 13 -15.16 -2.82 -24.10
N TYR A 14 -16.07 -3.62 -24.67
CA TYR A 14 -17.09 -3.13 -25.59
C TYR A 14 -18.37 -2.92 -24.82
N THR A 15 -19.02 -1.78 -25.01
CA THR A 15 -20.32 -1.45 -24.43
C THR A 15 -21.29 -1.08 -25.54
N ASP A 16 -22.58 -1.18 -25.30
CA ASP A 16 -23.59 -0.72 -26.22
C ASP A 16 -23.87 0.78 -26.06
N THR A 17 -24.21 1.43 -27.15
CA THR A 17 -24.73 2.80 -27.15
C THR A 17 -26.24 2.79 -27.36
N SER A 18 -26.91 3.92 -27.09
CA SER A 18 -28.35 4.08 -27.39
C SER A 18 -28.70 3.89 -28.88
N GLY A 19 -27.72 3.98 -29.77
CA GLY A 19 -27.86 3.74 -31.20
C GLY A 19 -27.52 2.29 -31.61
N PHE A 20 -27.41 1.35 -30.69
CA PHE A 20 -27.07 -0.06 -30.91
C PHE A 20 -25.73 -0.25 -31.65
N THR A 21 -24.80 0.67 -31.51
CA THR A 21 -23.46 0.57 -32.07
C THR A 21 -22.47 0.26 -30.93
N PRO A 22 -21.52 -0.66 -31.12
CA PRO A 22 -20.54 -0.98 -30.07
C PRO A 22 -19.63 0.23 -29.81
N PHE A 23 -19.55 0.60 -28.54
CA PHE A 23 -18.60 1.63 -28.06
C PHE A 23 -17.36 0.95 -27.49
N ARG A 24 -16.19 1.43 -27.87
CA ARG A 24 -14.89 0.96 -27.41
C ARG A 24 -14.50 1.73 -26.16
N LEU A 25 -14.70 1.15 -24.99
CA LEU A 25 -14.27 1.75 -23.74
C LEU A 25 -12.77 1.54 -23.52
N SER A 26 -12.04 2.63 -23.39
CA SER A 26 -10.67 2.65 -22.87
C SER A 26 -10.60 3.64 -21.71
N LEU A 27 -9.89 3.28 -20.65
CA LEU A 27 -9.69 4.16 -19.48
C LEU A 27 -8.42 5.00 -19.61
N HIS A 28 -7.55 4.72 -20.59
CA HIS A 28 -6.29 5.41 -20.79
C HIS A 28 -6.38 6.41 -21.94
N ILE A 29 -5.78 7.58 -21.70
CA ILE A 29 -5.42 8.55 -22.72
C ILE A 29 -3.90 8.63 -22.67
N GLU A 30 -3.23 8.06 -23.66
CA GLU A 30 -1.78 7.81 -23.62
C GLU A 30 -1.40 6.97 -22.38
N ASP A 31 -0.47 7.42 -21.55
CA ASP A 31 0.01 6.71 -20.38
C ASP A 31 -0.84 6.96 -19.12
N VAL A 32 -1.90 7.78 -19.22
CA VAL A 32 -2.69 8.21 -18.06
C VAL A 32 -4.09 7.62 -18.11
N GLY A 33 -4.49 6.92 -17.03
CA GLY A 33 -5.79 6.25 -16.91
C GLY A 33 -6.52 6.56 -15.61
N TYR A 34 -6.76 7.84 -15.29
CA TYR A 34 -7.55 8.20 -14.12
C TYR A 34 -9.04 8.13 -14.42
N THR A 35 -9.75 7.29 -13.67
CA THR A 35 -11.20 7.12 -13.83
C THR A 35 -11.88 7.22 -12.47
N MET A 36 -12.97 7.96 -12.40
CA MET A 36 -13.82 8.07 -11.22
C MET A 36 -15.21 7.53 -11.53
N ILE A 37 -15.69 6.59 -10.68
CA ILE A 37 -17.01 5.98 -10.81
C ILE A 37 -17.90 6.49 -9.66
N CYS A 38 -18.92 7.27 -9.98
CA CYS A 38 -19.85 7.86 -9.02
C CYS A 38 -21.27 7.33 -9.23
N GLY A 39 -22.03 7.20 -8.15
CA GLY A 39 -23.44 6.80 -8.19
C GLY A 39 -23.98 6.45 -6.81
N PRO A 40 -25.29 6.38 -6.63
CA PRO A 40 -25.91 6.01 -5.35
C PRO A 40 -25.58 4.58 -4.93
N SER A 41 -25.87 4.23 -3.68
CA SER A 41 -25.78 2.84 -3.21
C SER A 41 -26.67 1.93 -4.03
N GLY A 42 -26.21 0.71 -4.36
CA GLY A 42 -26.97 -0.25 -5.15
C GLY A 42 -26.97 -0.01 -6.67
N SER A 43 -26.32 1.04 -7.19
CA SER A 43 -26.29 1.35 -8.64
C SER A 43 -25.33 0.47 -9.48
N GLY A 44 -24.70 -0.53 -8.87
CA GLY A 44 -23.77 -1.42 -9.59
C GLY A 44 -22.33 -0.94 -9.73
N LYS A 45 -21.91 0.13 -9.00
CA LYS A 45 -20.53 0.66 -9.07
C LYS A 45 -19.46 -0.40 -8.85
N SER A 46 -19.59 -1.20 -7.78
CA SER A 46 -18.61 -2.26 -7.47
C SER A 46 -18.59 -3.37 -8.53
N VAL A 47 -19.76 -3.69 -9.11
CA VAL A 47 -19.84 -4.66 -10.20
C VAL A 47 -19.13 -4.14 -11.45
N LEU A 48 -19.37 -2.88 -11.81
CA LEU A 48 -18.68 -2.25 -12.93
C LEU A 48 -17.17 -2.20 -12.69
N LEU A 49 -16.73 -1.78 -11.49
CA LEU A 49 -15.32 -1.72 -11.13
C LEU A 49 -14.65 -3.09 -11.24
N ASN A 50 -15.23 -4.11 -10.59
CA ASN A 50 -14.75 -5.49 -10.67
C ASN A 50 -14.70 -6.01 -12.12
N THR A 51 -15.66 -5.63 -12.97
CA THR A 51 -15.66 -6.00 -14.39
C THR A 51 -14.47 -5.35 -15.12
N LEU A 52 -14.23 -4.05 -14.90
CA LEU A 52 -13.11 -3.34 -15.50
C LEU A 52 -11.76 -3.93 -15.04
N GLU A 53 -11.62 -4.20 -13.75
CA GLU A 53 -10.43 -4.83 -13.16
C GLU A 53 -10.17 -6.22 -13.78
N ALA A 54 -11.20 -7.07 -13.86
CA ALA A 54 -11.07 -8.40 -14.47
C ALA A 54 -10.63 -8.31 -15.94
N HIS A 55 -11.16 -7.34 -16.68
CA HIS A 55 -10.79 -7.11 -18.06
C HIS A 55 -9.35 -6.61 -18.25
N PHE A 56 -8.73 -6.06 -17.19
CA PHE A 56 -7.33 -5.63 -17.24
C PHE A 56 -6.35 -6.80 -17.37
N LEU A 57 -6.73 -8.01 -16.90
CA LEU A 57 -5.93 -9.23 -17.01
C LEU A 57 -5.66 -9.69 -18.46
N LYS A 58 -6.36 -9.13 -19.46
CA LYS A 58 -6.06 -9.42 -20.88
C LYS A 58 -4.77 -8.76 -21.37
N TYR A 59 -4.24 -7.79 -20.64
CA TYR A 59 -3.00 -7.12 -21.00
C TYR A 59 -1.80 -7.90 -20.44
N PRO A 60 -0.77 -8.15 -21.25
CA PRO A 60 0.43 -8.85 -20.78
C PRO A 60 1.10 -8.04 -19.65
N ASP A 61 1.63 -8.75 -18.68
CA ASP A 61 2.37 -8.20 -17.54
C ASP A 61 1.59 -7.19 -16.68
N SER A 62 0.25 -7.20 -16.80
CA SER A 62 -0.59 -6.32 -15.99
C SER A 62 -0.51 -6.68 -14.51
N ASN A 63 -0.43 -5.65 -13.67
CA ASN A 63 -0.52 -5.77 -12.23
C ASN A 63 -1.78 -5.04 -11.75
N VAL A 64 -2.55 -5.67 -10.86
CA VAL A 64 -3.78 -5.12 -10.29
C VAL A 64 -3.64 -5.06 -8.78
N PHE A 65 -3.75 -3.84 -8.24
CA PHE A 65 -3.72 -3.57 -6.81
C PHE A 65 -5.03 -2.89 -6.41
N ILE A 66 -5.78 -3.54 -5.53
CA ILE A 66 -7.11 -3.06 -5.10
C ILE A 66 -7.08 -2.76 -3.61
N PHE A 67 -7.46 -1.55 -3.23
CA PHE A 67 -7.72 -1.17 -1.85
C PHE A 67 -9.23 -1.20 -1.66
N ASP A 68 -9.72 -2.27 -1.06
CA ASP A 68 -11.14 -2.58 -0.94
C ASP A 68 -11.67 -2.27 0.45
N LYS A 69 -13.00 -2.09 0.53
CA LYS A 69 -13.74 -2.02 1.79
C LYS A 69 -14.97 -2.91 1.70
N ALA A 70 -15.23 -3.66 2.76
CA ALA A 70 -16.33 -4.61 2.86
C ALA A 70 -16.21 -5.80 1.90
N ALA A 71 -14.99 -6.20 1.55
CA ALA A 71 -14.64 -7.38 0.78
C ALA A 71 -15.40 -7.50 -0.58
N SER A 72 -15.67 -6.36 -1.23
CA SER A 72 -16.45 -6.29 -2.48
C SER A 72 -15.75 -6.98 -3.66
N SER A 73 -14.41 -7.03 -3.65
CA SER A 73 -13.56 -7.65 -4.69
C SER A 73 -13.15 -9.09 -4.35
N ARG A 74 -13.54 -9.62 -3.19
CA ARG A 74 -13.05 -10.93 -2.70
C ARG A 74 -13.42 -12.10 -3.63
N ALA A 75 -14.66 -12.14 -4.08
CA ALA A 75 -15.13 -13.23 -4.93
C ALA A 75 -14.39 -13.24 -6.28
N LEU A 76 -14.21 -12.07 -6.90
CA LEU A 76 -13.44 -11.92 -8.13
C LEU A 76 -11.98 -12.32 -7.91
N THR A 77 -11.35 -11.85 -6.82
CA THR A 77 -9.97 -12.17 -6.49
C THR A 77 -9.72 -13.67 -6.43
N LEU A 78 -10.60 -14.41 -5.76
CA LEU A 78 -10.52 -15.88 -5.69
C LEU A 78 -10.72 -16.53 -7.07
N ALA A 79 -11.64 -16.00 -7.87
CA ALA A 79 -11.95 -16.53 -9.20
C ALA A 79 -10.78 -16.37 -10.19
N VAL A 80 -10.00 -15.27 -10.07
CA VAL A 80 -8.82 -15.02 -10.93
C VAL A 80 -7.52 -15.61 -10.36
N GLY A 81 -7.57 -16.28 -9.20
CA GLY A 81 -6.37 -16.82 -8.54
C GLY A 81 -5.48 -15.76 -7.91
N GLY A 82 -6.03 -14.60 -7.59
CA GLY A 82 -5.33 -13.50 -6.92
C GLY A 82 -5.24 -13.70 -5.41
N ASN A 83 -4.51 -12.79 -4.76
CA ASN A 83 -4.29 -12.79 -3.33
C ASN A 83 -5.18 -11.73 -2.65
N PHE A 84 -5.90 -12.13 -1.62
CA PHE A 84 -6.75 -11.27 -0.81
C PHE A 84 -6.20 -11.17 0.60
N TYR A 85 -5.76 -9.98 0.99
CA TYR A 85 -5.12 -9.69 2.26
C TYR A 85 -6.03 -8.87 3.17
N ASN A 86 -6.27 -9.35 4.38
CA ASN A 86 -6.99 -8.59 5.40
C ASN A 86 -5.98 -7.87 6.31
N ILE A 87 -5.87 -6.55 6.18
CA ILE A 87 -4.89 -5.77 6.93
C ILE A 87 -5.37 -5.58 8.37
N ALA A 88 -4.44 -5.83 9.32
CA ALA A 88 -4.66 -5.63 10.74
C ALA A 88 -5.85 -6.40 11.35
N ALA A 89 -6.27 -7.50 10.73
CA ALA A 89 -7.17 -8.43 11.38
C ALA A 89 -6.49 -9.01 12.61
N GLU A 90 -7.09 -8.84 13.77
CA GLU A 90 -6.55 -9.37 15.04
C GLU A 90 -6.34 -10.88 14.93
N GLY A 91 -5.08 -11.30 15.08
CA GLY A 91 -4.71 -12.71 15.26
C GLY A 91 -4.51 -13.55 14.00
N LYS A 92 -4.81 -13.05 12.79
CA LYS A 92 -4.59 -13.75 11.51
C LYS A 92 -4.30 -12.80 10.35
N GLY A 93 -3.64 -11.69 10.59
CA GLY A 93 -3.16 -10.83 9.51
C GLY A 93 -2.14 -11.59 8.68
N GLU A 94 -2.43 -11.81 7.41
CA GLU A 94 -1.49 -12.42 6.48
C GLU A 94 -0.34 -11.49 6.13
N LEU A 95 -0.46 -10.21 6.47
CA LEU A 95 0.54 -9.17 6.23
C LEU A 95 1.31 -8.84 7.51
N SER A 96 2.62 -8.70 7.33
CA SER A 96 3.53 -8.18 8.36
C SER A 96 4.55 -7.28 7.68
N PHE A 97 4.70 -6.07 8.18
CA PHE A 97 5.53 -5.05 7.58
C PHE A 97 6.84 -4.89 8.33
N GLN A 98 7.89 -4.62 7.58
CA GLN A 98 9.20 -4.26 8.10
C GLN A 98 9.70 -2.98 7.40
N PRO A 99 9.17 -1.81 7.78
CA PRO A 99 9.42 -0.55 7.06
C PRO A 99 10.90 -0.13 6.99
N LEU A 100 11.70 -0.61 7.93
CA LEU A 100 13.13 -0.27 8.03
C LEU A 100 14.05 -1.39 7.48
N ALA A 101 13.49 -2.36 6.75
CA ALA A 101 14.25 -3.53 6.29
C ALA A 101 15.39 -3.19 5.34
N ASP A 102 15.13 -2.34 4.36
CA ASP A 102 16.00 -2.15 3.18
C ASP A 102 16.84 -0.85 3.24
N ILE A 103 17.08 -0.33 4.45
CA ILE A 103 17.80 0.95 4.68
C ILE A 103 19.30 0.93 4.33
N GLU A 104 19.83 -0.17 3.81
CA GLU A 104 21.14 -0.18 3.14
C GLU A 104 21.12 0.61 1.83
N ASP A 105 19.99 0.65 1.15
CA ASP A 105 19.78 1.47 -0.05
C ASP A 105 19.57 2.94 0.33
N GLU A 106 20.24 3.84 -0.42
CA GLU A 106 20.18 5.28 -0.15
C GLU A 106 18.79 5.90 -0.38
N GLN A 107 17.99 5.34 -1.29
CA GLN A 107 16.62 5.81 -1.52
C GLN A 107 15.71 5.32 -0.40
N GLU A 108 15.89 4.08 0.01
CA GLU A 108 15.10 3.45 1.06
C GLU A 108 15.34 4.09 2.45
N ILE A 109 16.57 4.42 2.80
CA ILE A 109 16.82 5.10 4.08
C ILE A 109 16.23 6.52 4.11
N LYS A 110 16.24 7.22 2.96
CA LYS A 110 15.57 8.53 2.83
C LYS A 110 14.07 8.41 2.96
N TRP A 111 13.46 7.44 2.26
CA TRP A 111 12.04 7.15 2.40
C TRP A 111 11.68 6.74 3.83
N ALA A 112 12.41 5.83 4.45
CA ALA A 112 12.18 5.38 5.82
C ALA A 112 12.23 6.55 6.82
N LYS A 113 13.16 7.49 6.62
CA LYS A 113 13.23 8.73 7.41
C LYS A 113 11.93 9.54 7.28
N GLU A 114 11.49 9.83 6.06
CA GLU A 114 10.27 10.61 5.84
C GLU A 114 9.02 9.89 6.35
N TRP A 115 8.94 8.57 6.20
CA TRP A 115 7.86 7.75 6.75
C TRP A 115 7.78 7.86 8.29
N VAL A 116 8.92 7.75 8.99
CA VAL A 116 8.99 7.95 10.45
C VAL A 116 8.58 9.37 10.82
N LEU A 117 9.10 10.39 10.12
CA LEU A 117 8.77 11.79 10.39
C LEU A 117 7.29 12.10 10.13
N ALA A 118 6.70 11.51 9.08
CA ALA A 118 5.27 11.65 8.79
C ALA A 118 4.41 11.06 9.93
N TYR A 119 4.77 9.89 10.42
CA TYR A 119 4.09 9.29 11.57
C TYR A 119 4.22 10.16 12.84
N LEU A 120 5.42 10.70 13.13
CA LEU A 120 5.63 11.58 14.27
C LEU A 120 4.77 12.86 14.17
N ARG A 121 4.67 13.47 12.98
CA ARG A 121 3.78 14.62 12.74
C ARG A 121 2.31 14.26 13.02
N GLN A 122 1.84 13.07 12.64
CA GLN A 122 0.49 12.59 12.97
C GLN A 122 0.26 12.45 14.48
N LYS A 123 1.33 12.22 15.25
CA LYS A 123 1.29 12.18 16.73
C LYS A 123 1.50 13.54 17.37
N ASN A 124 1.42 14.63 16.58
CA ASN A 124 1.62 16.01 17.00
C ASN A 124 3.03 16.30 17.57
N VAL A 125 4.02 15.47 17.22
CA VAL A 125 5.42 15.75 17.55
C VAL A 125 5.92 16.87 16.62
N VAL A 126 6.38 17.96 17.22
CA VAL A 126 7.00 19.06 16.46
C VAL A 126 8.39 18.62 16.00
N ILE A 127 8.59 18.53 14.69
CA ILE A 127 9.86 18.14 14.11
C ILE A 127 10.80 19.34 14.06
N THR A 128 11.72 19.37 14.99
CA THR A 128 12.84 20.34 15.00
C THR A 128 14.03 19.78 14.22
N PRO A 129 14.99 20.62 13.78
CA PRO A 129 16.25 20.14 13.17
C PRO A 129 17.00 19.12 14.03
N ALA A 130 16.93 19.27 15.36
CA ALA A 130 17.53 18.31 16.29
C ALA A 130 16.85 16.95 16.23
N LYS A 131 15.51 16.90 16.24
CA LYS A 131 14.74 15.65 16.14
C LYS A 131 14.91 14.99 14.79
N ASP A 132 14.93 15.74 13.70
CA ASP A 132 15.27 15.25 12.36
C ASP A 132 16.62 14.54 12.35
N ASN A 133 17.62 15.14 12.97
CA ASN A 133 18.96 14.58 13.09
C ASN A 133 19.01 13.33 13.99
N PHE A 134 18.22 13.27 15.08
CA PHE A 134 18.12 12.07 15.90
C PHE A 134 17.54 10.89 15.12
N VAL A 135 16.47 11.11 14.34
CA VAL A 135 15.90 10.09 13.46
C VAL A 135 16.94 9.60 12.45
N TRP A 136 17.63 10.53 11.77
CA TRP A 136 18.66 10.18 10.79
C TRP A 136 19.81 9.37 11.40
N LYS A 137 20.38 9.80 12.52
CA LYS A 137 21.45 9.09 13.21
C LYS A 137 21.02 7.69 13.65
N ALA A 138 19.80 7.55 14.18
CA ALA A 138 19.27 6.25 14.58
C ALA A 138 19.11 5.30 13.38
N LEU A 139 18.64 5.79 12.22
CA LEU A 139 18.57 4.99 10.98
C LEU A 139 19.96 4.57 10.49
N CYS A 140 20.92 5.49 10.51
CA CYS A 140 22.32 5.16 10.16
C CYS A 140 22.92 4.09 11.08
N SER A 141 22.64 4.17 12.38
CA SER A 141 23.09 3.13 13.33
C SER A 141 22.36 1.80 13.11
N LEU A 142 21.06 1.83 12.83
CA LEU A 142 20.26 0.64 12.55
C LEU A 142 20.70 -0.08 11.26
N ARG A 143 21.22 0.66 10.29
CA ARG A 143 21.75 0.12 9.04
C ARG A 143 22.85 -0.91 9.23
N GLU A 144 23.65 -0.79 10.31
CA GLU A 144 24.74 -1.73 10.65
C GLU A 144 24.23 -3.08 11.17
N PHE A 145 22.95 -3.18 11.52
CA PHE A 145 22.33 -4.40 12.00
C PHE A 145 21.90 -5.31 10.84
N PRO A 146 21.86 -6.63 11.06
CA PRO A 146 21.25 -7.56 10.12
C PRO A 146 19.81 -7.17 9.78
N LYS A 147 19.37 -7.39 8.55
CA LYS A 147 18.04 -7.00 8.05
C LYS A 147 16.90 -7.43 8.98
N GLN A 148 16.97 -8.64 9.55
CA GLN A 148 15.95 -9.18 10.45
C GLN A 148 15.81 -8.41 11.77
N GLN A 149 16.84 -7.67 12.16
CA GLN A 149 16.86 -6.86 13.38
C GLN A 149 16.50 -5.39 13.15
N ARG A 150 16.28 -4.98 11.89
CA ARG A 150 15.89 -3.60 11.54
C ARG A 150 14.39 -3.39 11.78
N THR A 151 14.00 -3.50 13.03
CA THR A 151 12.61 -3.37 13.50
C THR A 151 12.37 -1.99 14.09
N ILE A 152 11.12 -1.59 14.27
CA ILE A 152 10.76 -0.34 14.95
C ILE A 152 11.21 -0.37 16.41
N SER A 153 11.11 -1.50 17.08
CA SER A 153 11.62 -1.67 18.47
C SER A 153 13.12 -1.39 18.55
N THR A 154 13.92 -2.00 17.68
CA THR A 154 15.37 -1.77 17.65
C THR A 154 15.70 -0.31 17.31
N PHE A 155 14.96 0.28 16.38
CA PHE A 155 15.11 1.71 16.06
C PHE A 155 14.85 2.59 17.29
N CYS A 156 13.78 2.33 18.04
CA CYS A 156 13.45 3.09 19.26
C CYS A 156 14.55 3.04 20.32
N GLU A 157 15.28 1.94 20.42
CA GLU A 157 16.40 1.81 21.35
C GLU A 157 17.58 2.72 20.98
N MET A 158 17.74 3.04 19.69
CA MET A 158 18.82 3.89 19.17
C MET A 158 18.49 5.38 19.18
N VAL A 159 17.22 5.75 19.19
CA VAL A 159 16.78 7.15 19.21
C VAL A 159 17.06 7.74 20.58
N GLN A 160 17.79 8.87 20.63
CA GLN A 160 18.15 9.55 21.88
C GLN A 160 17.06 10.50 22.43
N ASP A 161 16.03 10.77 21.65
CA ASP A 161 14.90 11.65 22.03
C ASP A 161 13.75 10.85 22.62
N GLN A 162 13.32 11.22 23.83
CA GLN A 162 12.28 10.50 24.57
C GLN A 162 10.88 10.70 23.95
N GLU A 163 10.58 11.89 23.42
CA GLU A 163 9.28 12.19 22.80
C GLU A 163 9.11 11.36 21.52
N ILE A 164 10.15 11.24 20.70
CA ILE A 164 10.16 10.37 19.52
C ILE A 164 9.90 8.91 19.93
N ARG A 165 10.64 8.42 20.94
CA ARG A 165 10.45 7.03 21.40
C ARG A 165 9.03 6.77 21.89
N GLN A 166 8.47 7.68 22.69
CA GLN A 166 7.10 7.54 23.20
C GLN A 166 6.05 7.57 22.07
N ALA A 167 6.22 8.45 21.09
CA ALA A 167 5.33 8.53 19.94
C ALA A 167 5.33 7.26 19.10
N LEU A 168 6.46 6.54 19.02
CA LEU A 168 6.62 5.32 18.23
C LEU A 168 6.17 4.04 18.97
N VAL A 169 5.96 4.07 20.28
CA VAL A 169 5.52 2.89 21.08
C VAL A 169 4.34 2.15 20.43
N PRO A 170 3.30 2.81 19.88
CA PRO A 170 2.19 2.10 19.25
C PRO A 170 2.59 1.21 18.06
N LEU A 171 3.70 1.51 17.38
CA LEU A 171 4.20 0.72 16.26
C LEU A 171 5.16 -0.40 16.68
N THR A 172 5.64 -0.42 17.93
CA THR A 172 6.53 -1.47 18.46
C THR A 172 5.72 -2.69 18.91
N MET A 173 6.38 -3.83 19.13
CA MET A 173 5.76 -5.05 19.66
C MET A 173 5.02 -4.85 20.99
N LYS A 174 5.29 -3.78 21.72
CA LYS A 174 4.59 -3.40 22.97
C LYS A 174 3.30 -2.62 22.70
N GLY A 175 3.07 -2.17 21.47
CA GLY A 175 1.96 -1.32 21.11
C GLY A 175 0.90 -2.02 20.24
N SER A 176 -0.18 -1.31 19.96
CA SER A 176 -1.36 -1.83 19.28
C SER A 176 -1.10 -2.29 17.84
N TYR A 177 -0.10 -1.72 17.17
CA TYR A 177 0.19 -1.98 15.75
C TYR A 177 1.50 -2.74 15.54
N GLY A 178 2.16 -3.18 16.63
CA GLY A 178 3.45 -3.86 16.54
C GLY A 178 3.40 -5.13 15.71
N LYS A 179 2.34 -5.92 15.82
CA LYS A 179 2.14 -7.13 14.99
C LYS A 179 2.14 -6.81 13.49
N LEU A 180 1.72 -5.60 13.11
CA LEU A 180 1.71 -5.19 11.71
C LEU A 180 3.05 -4.59 11.26
N PHE A 181 3.71 -3.76 12.09
CA PHE A 181 4.84 -2.94 11.66
C PHE A 181 6.21 -3.35 12.22
N ASP A 182 6.26 -4.13 13.28
CA ASP A 182 7.51 -4.40 14.02
C ASP A 182 7.98 -5.84 13.82
N ASN A 183 8.17 -6.22 12.55
CA ASN A 183 8.49 -7.59 12.18
C ASN A 183 9.92 -7.73 11.69
N SER A 184 10.44 -8.96 11.79
CA SER A 184 11.76 -9.34 11.28
C SER A 184 11.74 -9.78 9.80
N ARG A 185 10.54 -9.86 9.21
CA ARG A 185 10.30 -10.21 7.80
C ARG A 185 9.13 -9.40 7.27
N ASP A 186 9.33 -8.87 6.08
CA ASP A 186 8.29 -8.17 5.33
C ASP A 186 7.44 -9.17 4.53
N ILE A 187 6.14 -9.13 4.77
CA ILE A 187 5.12 -9.82 3.98
C ILE A 187 4.09 -8.76 3.59
N SER A 188 4.43 -7.96 2.58
CA SER A 188 3.58 -6.86 2.09
C SER A 188 2.70 -7.23 0.90
N GLY A 189 2.72 -8.49 0.52
CA GLY A 189 1.91 -9.05 -0.57
C GLY A 189 2.72 -9.43 -1.81
N GLU A 190 2.28 -10.48 -2.48
CA GLU A 190 2.90 -11.06 -3.68
C GLU A 190 1.86 -11.29 -4.78
N GLY A 191 2.35 -11.53 -6.02
CA GLY A 191 1.51 -11.84 -7.18
C GLY A 191 1.15 -10.61 -8.01
N HIS A 192 0.48 -10.84 -9.13
CA HIS A 192 0.05 -9.81 -10.08
C HIS A 192 -1.33 -9.23 -9.75
N TRP A 193 -2.12 -9.95 -8.97
CA TRP A 193 -3.43 -9.50 -8.49
C TRP A 193 -3.44 -9.54 -6.97
N GLN A 194 -3.52 -8.36 -6.36
CA GLN A 194 -3.46 -8.19 -4.91
C GLN A 194 -4.58 -7.28 -4.44
N VAL A 195 -5.35 -7.76 -3.47
CA VAL A 195 -6.42 -6.99 -2.83
C VAL A 195 -6.10 -6.79 -1.36
N TYR A 196 -6.19 -5.56 -0.92
CA TYR A 196 -5.98 -5.14 0.47
C TYR A 196 -7.30 -4.71 1.07
N GLU A 197 -7.87 -5.55 1.94
CA GLU A 197 -9.09 -5.23 2.68
C GLU A 197 -8.77 -4.24 3.80
N MET A 198 -9.35 -3.05 3.69
CA MET A 198 -9.04 -1.90 4.52
C MET A 198 -10.03 -1.68 5.67
N GLU A 199 -11.11 -2.44 5.78
CA GLU A 199 -12.19 -2.13 6.73
C GLU A 199 -11.70 -2.01 8.16
N THR A 200 -10.88 -2.96 8.61
CA THR A 200 -10.31 -2.96 9.97
C THR A 200 -9.40 -1.74 10.19
N VAL A 201 -8.56 -1.41 9.22
CA VAL A 201 -7.66 -0.24 9.29
C VAL A 201 -8.44 1.06 9.29
N MET A 202 -9.50 1.17 8.46
CA MET A 202 -10.33 2.36 8.37
C MET A 202 -11.13 2.65 9.66
N ASN A 203 -11.38 1.64 10.48
CA ASN A 203 -11.96 1.82 11.81
C ASN A 203 -10.99 2.47 12.81
N THR A 204 -9.71 2.60 12.41
CA THR A 204 -8.68 3.27 13.21
C THR A 204 -8.00 4.37 12.35
N PRO A 205 -8.65 5.53 12.14
CA PRO A 205 -8.18 6.56 11.22
C PRO A 205 -6.74 7.02 11.45
N ALA A 206 -6.27 6.95 12.70
CA ALA A 206 -4.92 7.37 13.08
C ALA A 206 -3.79 6.54 12.46
N ILE A 207 -4.06 5.34 11.92
CA ILE A 207 -3.02 4.47 11.33
C ILE A 207 -3.14 4.36 9.81
N VAL A 208 -4.29 4.77 9.24
CA VAL A 208 -4.56 4.64 7.81
C VAL A 208 -3.46 5.26 6.92
N PRO A 209 -3.03 6.52 7.15
CA PRO A 209 -2.00 7.13 6.31
C PRO A 209 -0.67 6.36 6.38
N THR A 210 -0.29 5.89 7.56
CA THR A 210 0.96 5.13 7.78
C THR A 210 0.96 3.79 7.04
N VAL A 211 -0.19 3.09 7.03
CA VAL A 211 -0.38 1.84 6.29
C VAL A 211 -0.35 2.09 4.79
N LEU A 212 -1.10 3.08 4.31
CA LEU A 212 -1.19 3.39 2.88
C LEU A 212 0.15 3.86 2.32
N ASP A 213 0.86 4.74 3.02
CA ASP A 213 2.18 5.22 2.61
C ASP A 213 3.16 4.06 2.45
N TYR A 214 3.16 3.12 3.41
CA TYR A 214 3.98 1.92 3.32
C TYR A 214 3.61 1.03 2.13
N LEU A 215 2.33 0.72 1.94
CA LEU A 215 1.87 -0.16 0.86
C LEU A 215 2.11 0.47 -0.52
N PHE A 216 1.83 1.75 -0.68
CA PHE A 216 2.11 2.45 -1.94
C PHE A 216 3.60 2.46 -2.27
N HIS A 217 4.47 2.71 -1.30
CA HIS A 217 5.91 2.62 -1.50
C HIS A 217 6.34 1.22 -1.95
N ARG A 218 5.81 0.16 -1.32
CA ARG A 218 6.12 -1.24 -1.71
C ARG A 218 5.62 -1.56 -3.12
N ILE A 219 4.42 -1.11 -3.49
CA ILE A 219 3.86 -1.27 -4.84
C ILE A 219 4.71 -0.51 -5.85
N GLU A 220 5.06 0.75 -5.56
CA GLU A 220 5.88 1.58 -6.44
C GLU A 220 7.25 0.94 -6.70
N ARG A 221 7.92 0.43 -5.67
CA ARG A 221 9.18 -0.31 -5.82
C ARG A 221 9.02 -1.52 -6.75
N LYS A 222 7.94 -2.27 -6.59
CA LYS A 222 7.66 -3.44 -7.44
C LYS A 222 7.46 -3.08 -8.91
N LEU A 223 6.91 -1.90 -9.19
CA LEU A 223 6.65 -1.43 -10.55
C LEU A 223 7.86 -0.77 -11.22
N ARG A 224 8.91 -0.43 -10.47
CA ARG A 224 10.15 0.17 -11.00
C ARG A 224 11.15 -0.85 -11.54
N VAL A 225 10.90 -2.15 -11.39
CA VAL A 225 11.85 -3.23 -11.79
C VAL A 225 11.63 -3.66 -13.27
#